data_404c547a2cbc7f9caea28a7386c4ba65
#
_entry.id   404c547a2cbc7f9caea28a7386c4ba65
#
_cell.length_a   1.000
_cell.length_b   1.000
_cell.length_c   1.000
_cell.angle_alpha   90.00
_cell.angle_beta   90.00
_cell.angle_gamma   90.00
#
_symmetry.space_group_name_H-M   'P 1'
#
loop_
_entity.id
_entity.type
_entity.pdbx_description
1 polymer ?
#
loop_
_entity_poly.entity_id
_entity_poly.type
_entity_poly.pdbx_seq_one_letter_code
_entity_poly.pdbx_strand_id
1 'polypeptide(L)'
;MKNYLSFMMLTTLFISSAHAFMSGIKPDLDGGAALEIIDGVIHKGPPNSPVSVGYGTFKNNTGKDIVLKHYTSPVYDKVEAHTMEYSSDGTAKMLQKESLTVPANGEIKSKSGGLHLMLMGKRRELVLDENIMIVTYDENEVRYMLNLKVIDPRSHNNHDHHMH
;
A
#
# COMPACT_ATOMS: atom_id res chain seq x y z
N MET A 1 67.22 -4.69 -55.50
CA MET A 1 65.85 -4.26 -55.61
C MET A 1 64.99 -5.26 -54.83
N LYS A 2 64.55 -4.91 -53.60
CA LYS A 2 63.80 -5.82 -52.73
C LYS A 2 62.43 -5.16 -52.52
N ASN A 3 61.38 -5.82 -53.08
CA ASN A 3 59.99 -5.42 -52.90
C ASN A 3 59.47 -5.92 -51.58
N TYR A 4 59.13 -5.06 -50.63
CA TYR A 4 58.38 -5.38 -49.44
C TYR A 4 56.90 -5.25 -49.70
N LEU A 5 56.19 -6.37 -49.78
CA LEU A 5 54.75 -6.43 -49.84
C LEU A 5 54.20 -6.26 -48.43
N SER A 6 53.62 -5.11 -48.13
CA SER A 6 52.98 -4.83 -46.85
C SER A 6 51.63 -5.56 -46.81
N PHE A 7 51.53 -6.58 -45.93
CA PHE A 7 50.28 -7.31 -45.67
C PHE A 7 49.48 -6.58 -44.59
N MET A 8 48.49 -5.83 -45.03
CA MET A 8 47.61 -5.09 -44.14
C MET A 8 46.54 -6.04 -43.61
N MET A 9 46.70 -6.53 -42.34
CA MET A 9 45.78 -7.39 -41.69
C MET A 9 44.60 -6.59 -41.14
N LEU A 10 43.45 -6.67 -41.84
CA LEU A 10 42.19 -6.05 -41.44
C LEU A 10 41.55 -6.88 -40.33
N THR A 11 41.72 -6.50 -39.05
CA THR A 11 41.05 -7.10 -37.92
C THR A 11 39.62 -6.56 -37.89
N THR A 12 38.67 -7.34 -38.34
CA THR A 12 37.23 -7.10 -38.14
C THR A 12 36.87 -7.35 -36.66
N LEU A 13 36.63 -6.29 -35.95
CA LEU A 13 36.13 -6.34 -34.58
C LEU A 13 34.64 -6.74 -34.62
N PHE A 14 34.35 -7.99 -34.35
CA PHE A 14 32.99 -8.47 -34.11
C PHE A 14 32.50 -7.89 -32.79
N ILE A 15 31.76 -6.81 -32.84
CA ILE A 15 30.97 -6.35 -31.69
C ILE A 15 29.77 -7.28 -31.58
N SER A 16 29.92 -8.31 -30.76
CA SER A 16 28.82 -9.16 -30.36
C SER A 16 27.88 -8.33 -29.47
N SER A 17 26.78 -7.88 -30.05
CA SER A 17 25.68 -7.30 -29.28
C SER A 17 25.04 -8.41 -28.46
N ALA A 18 25.53 -8.60 -27.24
CA ALA A 18 24.80 -9.38 -26.23
C ALA A 18 23.54 -8.59 -25.87
N HIS A 19 22.47 -8.76 -26.66
CA HIS A 19 21.15 -8.41 -26.22
C HIS A 19 20.80 -9.37 -25.09
N ALA A 20 21.10 -8.92 -23.86
CA ALA A 20 20.62 -9.60 -22.67
C ALA A 20 19.09 -9.64 -22.74
N PHE A 21 18.59 -10.83 -22.99
CA PHE A 21 17.20 -11.19 -22.85
C PHE A 21 16.85 -11.12 -21.35
N MET A 22 16.67 -9.91 -20.83
CA MET A 22 16.05 -9.67 -19.53
C MET A 22 14.53 -9.62 -19.73
N SER A 23 13.98 -10.78 -20.08
CA SER A 23 12.54 -10.99 -20.11
C SER A 23 12.06 -11.17 -18.66
N GLY A 24 11.23 -10.26 -18.18
CA GLY A 24 10.25 -10.54 -17.17
C GLY A 24 10.46 -10.04 -15.74
N ILE A 25 11.51 -9.30 -15.41
CA ILE A 25 11.54 -8.59 -14.12
C ILE A 25 10.99 -7.20 -14.38
N LYS A 26 9.70 -6.98 -14.09
CA LYS A 26 9.16 -5.62 -13.98
C LYS A 26 9.99 -4.91 -12.90
N PRO A 27 10.52 -3.71 -13.17
CA PRO A 27 11.15 -2.95 -12.10
C PRO A 27 10.14 -2.77 -10.97
N ASP A 28 10.58 -2.99 -9.74
CA ASP A 28 9.77 -2.76 -8.55
C ASP A 28 9.48 -1.24 -8.48
N LEU A 29 8.31 -0.83 -8.97
CA LEU A 29 7.92 0.56 -9.02
C LEU A 29 7.53 1.01 -7.60
N ASP A 30 8.39 1.80 -6.97
CA ASP A 30 8.15 2.38 -5.65
C ASP A 30 7.52 3.77 -5.81
N GLY A 31 6.28 3.93 -5.33
CA GLY A 31 5.56 5.19 -5.35
C GLY A 31 6.03 6.19 -4.30
N GLY A 32 6.89 5.77 -3.36
CA GLY A 32 7.46 6.63 -2.32
C GLY A 32 6.42 7.51 -1.63
N ALA A 33 6.70 8.80 -1.52
CA ALA A 33 5.82 9.81 -0.91
C ALA A 33 4.66 10.29 -1.82
N ALA A 34 4.46 9.68 -2.99
CA ALA A 34 3.35 10.01 -3.88
C ALA A 34 1.97 9.71 -3.24
N LEU A 35 1.90 8.65 -2.42
CA LEU A 35 0.74 8.33 -1.59
C LEU A 35 1.18 8.20 -0.13
N GLU A 36 0.49 8.90 0.76
CA GLU A 36 0.72 8.87 2.20
C GLU A 36 -0.55 8.46 2.94
N ILE A 37 -0.40 7.91 4.15
CA ILE A 37 -1.50 7.78 5.09
C ILE A 37 -1.25 8.69 6.29
N ILE A 38 -2.12 9.68 6.47
CA ILE A 38 -2.07 10.64 7.58
C ILE A 38 -2.93 10.09 8.70
N ASP A 39 -2.43 10.18 9.95
CA ASP A 39 -3.10 9.68 11.15
C ASP A 39 -3.54 8.21 11.01
N GLY A 40 -2.68 7.40 10.35
CA GLY A 40 -2.92 5.99 10.12
C GLY A 40 -2.92 5.21 11.43
N VAL A 41 -4.03 4.54 11.76
CA VAL A 41 -4.15 3.73 12.98
C VAL A 41 -4.75 2.35 12.69
N ILE A 42 -4.34 1.36 13.46
CA ILE A 42 -4.98 0.05 13.54
C ILE A 42 -5.61 -0.08 14.93
N HIS A 43 -6.90 -0.25 14.98
CA HIS A 43 -7.61 -0.59 16.21
C HIS A 43 -7.30 -2.04 16.58
N LYS A 44 -6.58 -2.21 17.68
CA LYS A 44 -6.36 -3.53 18.27
C LYS A 44 -7.70 -4.11 18.69
N GLY A 45 -8.12 -5.18 18.03
CA GLY A 45 -9.35 -5.89 18.37
C GLY A 45 -9.29 -6.52 19.78
N PRO A 46 -10.38 -7.15 20.22
CA PRO A 46 -10.39 -7.93 21.46
C PRO A 46 -9.26 -8.97 21.48
N PRO A 47 -8.82 -9.43 22.65
CA PRO A 47 -7.88 -10.53 22.77
C PRO A 47 -8.33 -11.73 21.91
N ASN A 48 -7.39 -12.35 21.21
CA ASN A 48 -7.64 -13.47 20.29
C ASN A 48 -8.53 -13.18 19.07
N SER A 49 -8.93 -11.93 18.83
CA SER A 49 -9.58 -11.59 17.56
C SER A 49 -8.62 -11.79 16.40
N PRO A 50 -8.99 -12.55 15.34
CA PRO A 50 -8.18 -12.68 14.14
C PRO A 50 -8.28 -11.44 13.23
N VAL A 51 -9.15 -10.49 13.57
CA VAL A 51 -9.47 -9.32 12.75
C VAL A 51 -9.14 -8.03 13.48
N SER A 52 -8.61 -7.07 12.75
CA SER A 52 -8.39 -5.69 13.16
C SER A 52 -8.93 -4.74 12.10
N VAL A 53 -9.09 -3.47 12.43
CA VAL A 53 -9.59 -2.45 11.50
C VAL A 53 -8.60 -1.30 11.43
N GLY A 54 -8.25 -0.91 10.21
CA GLY A 54 -7.35 0.22 9.94
C GLY A 54 -8.10 1.44 9.45
N TYR A 55 -7.68 2.62 9.93
CA TYR A 55 -8.21 3.92 9.55
C TYR A 55 -7.08 4.90 9.25
N GLY A 56 -7.40 6.02 8.61
CA GLY A 56 -6.49 7.10 8.30
C GLY A 56 -6.95 7.88 7.08
N THR A 57 -6.20 8.90 6.72
CA THR A 57 -6.46 9.71 5.53
C THR A 57 -5.44 9.35 4.46
N PHE A 58 -5.89 8.76 3.36
CA PHE A 58 -5.08 8.51 2.18
C PHE A 58 -4.91 9.82 1.43
N LYS A 59 -3.69 10.32 1.32
CA LYS A 59 -3.36 11.57 0.64
C LYS A 59 -2.52 11.29 -0.59
N ASN A 60 -3.00 11.76 -1.72
CA ASN A 60 -2.31 11.68 -3.00
C ASN A 60 -1.59 13.02 -3.28
N ASN A 61 -0.27 13.00 -3.31
CA ASN A 61 0.59 14.16 -3.56
C ASN A 61 0.96 14.31 -5.05
N THR A 62 0.26 13.61 -5.95
CA THR A 62 0.52 13.65 -7.39
C THR A 62 -0.59 14.37 -8.16
N GLY A 63 -0.28 14.85 -9.36
CA GLY A 63 -1.24 15.48 -10.28
C GLY A 63 -2.14 14.49 -11.04
N LYS A 64 -2.18 13.20 -10.65
CA LYS A 64 -3.01 12.16 -11.28
C LYS A 64 -3.72 11.34 -10.21
N ASP A 65 -4.88 10.80 -10.54
CA ASP A 65 -5.58 9.85 -9.66
C ASP A 65 -4.71 8.61 -9.43
N ILE A 66 -4.73 8.10 -8.20
CA ILE A 66 -4.11 6.81 -7.83
C ILE A 66 -5.23 5.82 -7.55
N VAL A 67 -5.30 4.73 -8.33
CA VAL A 67 -6.34 3.71 -8.21
C VAL A 67 -5.74 2.48 -7.52
N LEU A 68 -5.93 2.36 -6.21
CA LEU A 68 -5.40 1.27 -5.39
C LEU A 68 -6.23 0.00 -5.60
N LYS A 69 -5.57 -1.15 -5.81
CA LYS A 69 -6.18 -2.44 -6.12
C LYS A 69 -5.94 -3.51 -5.05
N HIS A 70 -4.72 -3.60 -4.55
CA HIS A 70 -4.29 -4.67 -3.67
C HIS A 70 -3.65 -4.13 -2.42
N TYR A 71 -3.85 -4.85 -1.31
CA TYR A 71 -3.25 -4.51 -0.03
C TYR A 71 -2.64 -5.78 0.57
N THR A 72 -1.45 -5.67 1.13
CA THR A 72 -0.76 -6.76 1.81
C THR A 72 -0.12 -6.29 3.11
N SER A 73 0.15 -7.22 4.02
CA SER A 73 0.85 -6.93 5.27
C SER A 73 1.67 -8.14 5.72
N PRO A 74 2.85 -7.97 6.31
CA PRO A 74 3.59 -9.08 6.91
C PRO A 74 2.91 -9.66 8.15
N VAL A 75 1.95 -8.92 8.75
CA VAL A 75 1.29 -9.27 10.03
C VAL A 75 -0.09 -9.90 9.85
N TYR A 76 -0.67 -9.77 8.66
CA TYR A 76 -2.01 -10.28 8.36
C TYR A 76 -2.00 -11.15 7.10
N ASP A 77 -2.89 -12.13 7.04
CA ASP A 77 -3.05 -12.99 5.87
C ASP A 77 -3.71 -12.26 4.71
N LYS A 78 -4.63 -11.34 5.04
CA LYS A 78 -5.44 -10.62 4.06
C LYS A 78 -5.74 -9.21 4.54
N VAL A 79 -5.65 -8.24 3.61
CA VAL A 79 -6.05 -6.85 3.85
C VAL A 79 -6.94 -6.40 2.70
N GLU A 80 -8.09 -5.81 3.02
CA GLU A 80 -9.08 -5.34 2.06
C GLU A 80 -9.60 -3.95 2.43
N ALA A 81 -9.93 -3.14 1.42
CA ALA A 81 -10.71 -1.93 1.62
C ALA A 81 -12.21 -2.29 1.65
N HIS A 82 -12.92 -1.84 2.68
CA HIS A 82 -14.34 -2.05 2.87
C HIS A 82 -15.04 -0.72 3.08
N THR A 83 -16.33 -0.67 2.79
CA THR A 83 -17.20 0.46 3.13
C THR A 83 -18.50 -0.03 3.75
N MET A 84 -19.11 0.82 4.56
CA MET A 84 -20.48 0.58 5.07
C MET A 84 -21.48 1.28 4.18
N GLU A 85 -22.50 0.56 3.76
CA GLU A 85 -23.69 1.11 3.11
C GLU A 85 -24.88 0.96 4.03
N TYR A 86 -25.72 1.98 4.07
CA TYR A 86 -26.92 2.01 4.88
C TYR A 86 -28.15 2.10 3.99
N SER A 87 -29.06 1.13 4.12
CA SER A 87 -30.33 1.13 3.44
C SER A 87 -31.30 2.12 4.09
N SER A 88 -32.38 2.47 3.38
CA SER A 88 -33.42 3.38 3.87
C SER A 88 -34.15 2.86 5.11
N ASP A 89 -34.14 1.55 5.36
CA ASP A 89 -34.69 0.90 6.55
C ASP A 89 -33.73 0.88 7.75
N GLY A 90 -32.52 1.48 7.60
CA GLY A 90 -31.49 1.53 8.64
C GLY A 90 -30.57 0.29 8.67
N THR A 91 -30.76 -0.68 7.77
CA THR A 91 -29.88 -1.85 7.70
C THR A 91 -28.50 -1.44 7.21
N ALA A 92 -27.46 -1.80 7.96
CA ALA A 92 -26.06 -1.58 7.59
C ALA A 92 -25.48 -2.81 6.91
N LYS A 93 -24.84 -2.63 5.75
CA LYS A 93 -24.13 -3.68 5.00
C LYS A 93 -22.69 -3.28 4.76
N MET A 94 -21.76 -4.18 5.10
CA MET A 94 -20.36 -4.02 4.77
C MET A 94 -20.09 -4.58 3.38
N LEU A 95 -19.45 -3.78 2.53
CA LEU A 95 -19.11 -4.16 1.16
C LEU A 95 -17.60 -4.00 0.94
N GLN A 96 -17.00 -5.01 0.32
CA GLN A 96 -15.64 -4.92 -0.17
C GLN A 96 -15.57 -3.96 -1.36
N LYS A 97 -14.56 -3.12 -1.40
CA LYS A 97 -14.22 -2.25 -2.52
C LYS A 97 -13.15 -2.91 -3.38
N GLU A 98 -13.44 -3.18 -4.63
CA GLU A 98 -12.46 -3.74 -5.58
C GLU A 98 -11.30 -2.78 -5.86
N SER A 99 -11.55 -1.49 -5.74
CA SER A 99 -10.54 -0.44 -5.88
C SER A 99 -10.89 0.78 -5.04
N LEU A 100 -9.84 1.55 -4.69
CA LEU A 100 -9.97 2.83 -4.00
C LEU A 100 -9.26 3.90 -4.82
N THR A 101 -10.00 4.84 -5.41
CA THR A 101 -9.42 5.95 -6.19
C THR A 101 -9.14 7.13 -5.27
N VAL A 102 -7.87 7.48 -5.07
CA VAL A 102 -7.46 8.69 -4.36
C VAL A 102 -7.25 9.79 -5.41
N PRO A 103 -8.06 10.86 -5.42
CA PRO A 103 -8.01 11.86 -6.48
C PRO A 103 -6.69 12.63 -6.52
N ALA A 104 -6.34 13.16 -7.69
CA ALA A 104 -5.15 13.97 -7.91
C ALA A 104 -5.07 15.15 -6.93
N ASN A 105 -3.93 15.31 -6.23
CA ASN A 105 -3.72 16.33 -5.19
C ASN A 105 -4.81 16.36 -4.11
N GLY A 106 -5.50 15.22 -3.92
CA GLY A 106 -6.65 15.09 -3.03
C GLY A 106 -6.43 14.04 -1.96
N GLU A 107 -7.50 13.81 -1.21
CA GLU A 107 -7.48 12.85 -0.12
C GLU A 107 -8.79 12.08 0.03
N ILE A 108 -8.72 10.90 0.63
CA ILE A 108 -9.87 10.11 1.06
C ILE A 108 -9.71 9.77 2.53
N LYS A 109 -10.70 10.13 3.33
CA LYS A 109 -10.72 9.81 4.76
C LYS A 109 -11.45 8.50 5.02
N SER A 110 -10.77 7.56 5.65
CA SER A 110 -11.38 6.36 6.20
C SER A 110 -11.73 6.57 7.67
N LYS A 111 -12.90 6.06 8.08
CA LYS A 111 -13.45 6.25 9.44
C LYS A 111 -14.44 5.15 9.80
N SER A 112 -14.70 5.01 11.08
CA SER A 112 -15.74 4.10 11.58
C SER A 112 -17.11 4.43 10.95
N GLY A 113 -17.85 3.39 10.57
CA GLY A 113 -19.12 3.52 9.86
C GLY A 113 -19.03 3.92 8.40
N GLY A 114 -17.85 4.01 7.82
CA GLY A 114 -17.60 4.34 6.42
C GLY A 114 -16.51 3.46 5.82
N LEU A 115 -15.65 4.07 5.00
CA LEU A 115 -14.48 3.41 4.43
C LEU A 115 -13.49 3.00 5.53
N HIS A 116 -12.94 1.80 5.45
CA HIS A 116 -11.92 1.27 6.36
C HIS A 116 -11.09 0.17 5.71
N LEU A 117 -9.93 -0.12 6.28
CA LEU A 117 -9.15 -1.32 5.95
C LEU A 117 -9.55 -2.44 6.90
N MET A 118 -9.98 -3.56 6.34
CA MET A 118 -10.24 -4.81 7.06
C MET A 118 -8.98 -5.66 7.03
N LEU A 119 -8.39 -5.94 8.21
CA LEU A 119 -7.15 -6.71 8.35
C LEU A 119 -7.49 -8.06 8.99
N MET A 120 -7.33 -9.15 8.26
CA MET A 120 -7.81 -10.49 8.60
C MET A 120 -6.67 -11.49 8.70
N GLY A 121 -6.85 -12.52 9.54
CA GLY A 121 -5.86 -13.57 9.72
C GLY A 121 -4.59 -13.04 10.39
N LYS A 122 -4.75 -12.42 11.56
CA LYS A 122 -3.63 -11.90 12.35
C LYS A 122 -2.64 -13.02 12.68
N ARG A 123 -1.38 -12.89 12.26
CA ARG A 123 -0.32 -13.90 12.41
C ARG A 123 0.41 -13.85 13.76
N ARG A 124 0.30 -12.74 14.48
CA ARG A 124 0.87 -12.53 15.82
C ARG A 124 0.08 -11.51 16.60
N GLU A 125 0.27 -11.48 17.90
CA GLU A 125 -0.31 -10.41 18.72
C GLU A 125 0.29 -9.06 18.37
N LEU A 126 -0.57 -8.03 18.46
CA LEU A 126 -0.18 -6.65 18.23
C LEU A 126 0.30 -6.00 19.53
N VAL A 127 1.35 -5.22 19.44
CA VAL A 127 1.86 -4.40 20.54
C VAL A 127 1.31 -2.98 20.35
N LEU A 128 0.84 -2.37 21.45
CA LEU A 128 0.39 -0.96 21.41
C LEU A 128 1.56 -0.06 20.99
N ASP A 129 1.23 0.97 20.25
CA ASP A 129 2.17 1.95 19.70
C ASP A 129 3.16 1.43 18.64
N GLU A 130 3.14 0.12 18.30
CA GLU A 130 3.92 -0.35 17.15
C GLU A 130 3.34 0.17 15.82
N ASN A 131 4.22 0.32 14.83
CA ASN A 131 3.83 0.64 13.47
C ASN A 131 3.76 -0.64 12.63
N ILE A 132 2.62 -0.86 11.99
CA ILE A 132 2.40 -1.96 11.05
C ILE A 132 2.41 -1.40 9.65
N MET A 133 3.25 -1.97 8.80
CA MET A 133 3.30 -1.63 7.39
C MET A 133 2.18 -2.35 6.63
N ILE A 134 1.41 -1.58 5.88
CA ILE A 134 0.52 -2.05 4.83
C ILE A 134 1.14 -1.65 3.50
N VAL A 135 1.35 -2.60 2.62
CA VAL A 135 1.80 -2.35 1.26
C VAL A 135 0.58 -2.38 0.35
N THR A 136 0.41 -1.36 -0.45
CA THR A 136 -0.66 -1.29 -1.45
C THR A 136 -0.08 -1.09 -2.84
N TYR A 137 -0.79 -1.56 -3.85
CA TYR A 137 -0.42 -1.44 -5.25
C TYR A 137 -1.54 -0.76 -6.02
N ASP A 138 -1.17 0.13 -6.95
CA ASP A 138 -2.13 0.72 -7.86
C ASP A 138 -2.38 -0.17 -9.10
N GLU A 139 -3.21 0.31 -10.01
CA GLU A 139 -3.52 -0.37 -11.28
C GLU A 139 -2.31 -0.51 -12.22
N ASN A 140 -1.24 0.23 -11.99
CA ASN A 140 0.01 0.20 -12.75
C ASN A 140 1.10 -0.63 -12.04
N GLU A 141 0.74 -1.37 -10.97
CA GLU A 141 1.67 -2.13 -10.13
C GLU A 141 2.70 -1.26 -9.38
N VAL A 142 2.44 0.04 -9.24
CA VAL A 142 3.25 0.92 -8.40
C VAL A 142 2.97 0.59 -6.94
N ARG A 143 4.02 0.38 -6.17
CA ARG A 143 3.95 0.01 -4.74
C ARG A 143 4.01 1.24 -3.85
N TYR A 144 3.13 1.29 -2.86
CA TYR A 144 3.13 2.33 -1.80
C TYR A 144 3.15 1.67 -0.42
N MET A 145 3.91 2.25 0.50
CA MET A 145 4.05 1.79 1.88
C MET A 145 3.29 2.71 2.82
N LEU A 146 2.30 2.18 3.51
CA LEU A 146 1.47 2.89 4.47
C LEU A 146 1.79 2.39 5.87
N ASN A 147 2.21 3.27 6.77
CA ASN A 147 2.50 2.92 8.15
C ASN A 147 1.34 3.32 9.06
N LEU A 148 0.75 2.34 9.73
CA LEU A 148 -0.36 2.54 10.64
C LEU A 148 0.05 2.16 12.06
N LYS A 149 -0.26 3.02 13.02
CA LYS A 149 0.06 2.85 14.43
C LYS A 149 -1.01 2.00 15.14
N VAL A 150 -0.61 1.00 15.91
CA VAL A 150 -1.55 0.20 16.69
C VAL A 150 -2.01 0.97 17.92
N ILE A 151 -3.34 1.11 18.08
CA ILE A 151 -3.97 1.76 19.23
C ILE A 151 -5.05 0.88 19.86
N ASP A 152 -5.32 1.10 21.15
CA ASP A 152 -6.53 0.58 21.80
C ASP A 152 -7.63 1.66 21.72
N PRO A 153 -8.71 1.43 20.96
CA PRO A 153 -9.77 2.41 20.81
C PRO A 153 -10.47 2.78 22.13
N ARG A 154 -10.34 1.94 23.15
CA ARG A 154 -10.92 2.18 24.48
C ARG A 154 -10.11 3.17 25.32
N SER A 155 -8.84 3.36 25.05
CA SER A 155 -7.96 4.26 25.82
C SER A 155 -8.23 5.73 25.55
N HIS A 156 -8.85 6.08 24.41
CA HIS A 156 -9.13 7.46 24.02
C HIS A 156 -10.42 8.03 24.65
N ASN A 157 -11.30 7.17 25.19
CA ASN A 157 -12.58 7.63 25.77
C ASN A 157 -12.48 8.08 27.24
N ASN A 158 -11.31 8.08 27.85
CA ASN A 158 -11.17 8.36 29.29
C ASN A 158 -10.79 9.83 29.61
N HIS A 159 -10.68 10.73 28.61
CA HIS A 159 -10.27 12.12 28.88
C HIS A 159 -11.39 13.15 28.90
N ASP A 160 -12.66 12.79 28.60
CA ASP A 160 -13.75 13.79 28.53
C ASP A 160 -14.70 13.83 29.75
N HIS A 161 -14.38 13.16 30.86
CA HIS A 161 -15.29 13.09 32.02
C HIS A 161 -14.75 13.65 33.33
N HIS A 162 -13.85 14.64 33.33
CA HIS A 162 -13.51 15.35 34.55
C HIS A 162 -13.43 16.85 34.30
N MET A 163 -14.59 17.52 34.22
CA MET A 163 -14.77 18.89 34.61
C MET A 163 -16.23 19.11 35.06
N HIS A 164 -16.44 18.96 36.34
CA HIS A 164 -17.51 19.64 37.06
C HIS A 164 -16.88 20.49 38.13
#